data_2c6ab5624a0848370f0a6ad577ea215d
#
_entry.id   2c6ab5624a0848370f0a6ad577ea215d
#
_cell.length_a   1.000
_cell.length_b   1.000
_cell.length_c   1.000
_cell.angle_alpha   90.00
_cell.angle_beta   90.00
_cell.angle_gamma   90.00
#
_symmetry.space_group_name_H-M   'P 1'
#
loop_
_entity.id
_entity.type
_entity.pdbx_description
1 polymer ?
#
loop_
_entity_poly.entity_id
_entity_poly.type
_entity_poly.pdbx_seq_one_letter_code
_entity_poly.pdbx_strand_id
1 'polypeptide(L)'
;LRINSASDDAAGLAIASRMRSQVDGLEQAARNANDGISMIQTAEGAYIEVSNMLSRMKELSVQASSGTYSNTDRAALNLEFSQLQSEMKRIAGNTQWNGFNILDGAAGGTSATVNYQVGAGSGQTMAATFNTLYKNVATSTATAESVVANKTKSRVDIS
;
A
#
# COMPACT_ATOMS: atom_id res chain seq x y z
N LEU A 1 4.27 -48.15 22.23
CA LEU A 1 5.38 -47.51 21.50
C LEU A 1 6.68 -48.15 21.97
N ARG A 2 7.57 -48.60 21.06
CA ARG A 2 8.84 -49.29 21.40
C ARG A 2 9.94 -48.33 21.92
N ILE A 3 9.76 -47.02 21.69
CA ILE A 3 10.67 -45.96 22.11
C ILE A 3 9.81 -44.95 22.83
N ASN A 4 10.00 -44.78 24.15
CA ASN A 4 9.17 -43.93 24.97
C ASN A 4 10.00 -42.99 25.92
N SER A 5 11.31 -43.22 25.98
CA SER A 5 12.22 -42.40 26.79
C SER A 5 13.55 -42.15 26.10
N ALA A 6 14.25 -41.10 26.55
CA ALA A 6 15.59 -40.77 26.04
C ALA A 6 16.64 -41.85 26.35
N SER A 7 16.32 -42.79 27.22
CA SER A 7 17.17 -43.93 27.59
C SER A 7 17.11 -45.05 26.54
N ASP A 8 16.04 -45.12 25.74
CA ASP A 8 15.85 -46.18 24.77
C ASP A 8 16.53 -45.84 23.41
N ASP A 9 16.45 -44.57 22.98
CA ASP A 9 17.13 -44.05 21.80
C ASP A 9 17.25 -42.53 21.87
N ALA A 10 18.32 -42.03 22.45
CA ALA A 10 18.58 -40.60 22.60
C ALA A 10 18.79 -39.89 21.25
N ALA A 11 19.37 -40.56 20.27
CA ALA A 11 19.65 -40.00 18.95
C ALA A 11 18.36 -39.86 18.14
N GLY A 12 17.52 -40.90 18.09
CA GLY A 12 16.23 -40.88 17.41
C GLY A 12 15.26 -39.90 18.01
N LEU A 13 15.23 -39.79 19.35
CA LEU A 13 14.39 -38.79 20.05
C LEU A 13 14.82 -37.37 19.73
N ALA A 14 16.14 -37.08 19.71
CA ALA A 14 16.68 -35.76 19.35
C ALA A 14 16.34 -35.37 17.90
N ILE A 15 16.43 -36.32 16.94
CA ILE A 15 16.07 -36.11 15.55
C ILE A 15 14.57 -35.87 15.42
N ALA A 16 13.73 -36.69 16.07
CA ALA A 16 12.27 -36.53 16.04
C ALA A 16 11.82 -35.20 16.65
N SER A 17 12.44 -34.75 17.76
CA SER A 17 12.17 -33.44 18.37
C SER A 17 12.51 -32.30 17.42
N ARG A 18 13.68 -32.37 16.74
CA ARG A 18 14.11 -31.36 15.76
C ARG A 18 13.15 -31.30 14.56
N MET A 19 12.77 -32.47 14.02
CA MET A 19 11.79 -32.55 12.93
C MET A 19 10.44 -31.97 13.30
N ARG A 20 9.96 -32.26 14.53
CA ARG A 20 8.71 -31.70 15.03
C ARG A 20 8.78 -30.18 15.13
N SER A 21 9.85 -29.64 15.68
CA SER A 21 10.06 -28.19 15.76
C SER A 21 10.13 -27.53 14.36
N GLN A 22 10.68 -28.22 13.36
CA GLN A 22 10.66 -27.72 11.97
C GLN A 22 9.24 -27.74 11.39
N VAL A 23 8.46 -28.78 11.62
CA VAL A 23 7.06 -28.86 11.17
C VAL A 23 6.24 -27.73 11.81
N ASP A 24 6.33 -27.56 13.13
CA ASP A 24 5.63 -26.50 13.85
C ASP A 24 6.02 -25.11 13.31
N GLY A 25 7.31 -24.91 13.01
CA GLY A 25 7.82 -23.69 12.40
C GLY A 25 7.28 -23.43 10.99
N LEU A 26 7.18 -24.47 10.16
CA LEU A 26 6.60 -24.37 8.80
C LEU A 26 5.10 -24.13 8.84
N GLU A 27 4.37 -24.74 9.77
CA GLU A 27 2.95 -24.45 9.96
C GLU A 27 2.71 -22.98 10.36
N GLN A 28 3.53 -22.44 11.26
CA GLN A 28 3.46 -21.02 11.60
C GLN A 28 3.81 -20.13 10.40
N ALA A 29 4.83 -20.50 9.64
CA ALA A 29 5.21 -19.79 8.42
C ALA A 29 4.08 -19.77 7.37
N ALA A 30 3.33 -20.86 7.23
CA ALA A 30 2.16 -20.92 6.36
C ALA A 30 1.04 -19.97 6.84
N ARG A 31 0.80 -19.89 8.16
CA ARG A 31 -0.16 -18.92 8.72
C ARG A 31 0.29 -17.47 8.44
N ASN A 32 1.56 -17.15 8.69
CA ASN A 32 2.11 -15.82 8.42
C ASN A 32 2.01 -15.44 6.94
N ALA A 33 2.20 -16.39 6.02
CA ALA A 33 2.03 -16.16 4.59
C ALA A 33 0.58 -15.83 4.23
N ASN A 34 -0.40 -16.54 4.82
CA ASN A 34 -1.82 -16.25 4.62
C ASN A 34 -2.20 -14.87 5.18
N ASP A 35 -1.64 -14.48 6.32
CA ASP A 35 -1.84 -13.15 6.90
C ASP A 35 -1.28 -12.07 5.94
N GLY A 36 -0.11 -12.31 5.36
CA GLY A 36 0.47 -11.44 4.33
C GLY A 36 -0.41 -11.30 3.10
N ILE A 37 -0.96 -12.40 2.60
CA ILE A 37 -1.90 -12.40 1.46
C ILE A 37 -3.14 -11.59 1.80
N SER A 38 -3.73 -11.78 2.98
CA SER A 38 -4.93 -11.06 3.40
C SER A 38 -4.68 -9.55 3.55
N MET A 39 -3.50 -9.15 4.03
CA MET A 39 -3.09 -7.75 4.08
C MET A 39 -2.96 -7.14 2.67
N ILE A 40 -2.34 -7.87 1.72
CA ILE A 40 -2.23 -7.44 0.33
C ILE A 40 -3.61 -7.28 -0.31
N GLN A 41 -4.53 -8.22 -0.09
CA GLN A 41 -5.91 -8.14 -0.60
C GLN A 41 -6.66 -6.92 -0.04
N THR A 42 -6.44 -6.59 1.23
CA THR A 42 -7.00 -5.38 1.84
C THR A 42 -6.47 -4.12 1.16
N ALA A 43 -5.18 -4.05 0.89
CA ALA A 43 -4.56 -2.95 0.15
C ALA A 43 -5.07 -2.88 -1.30
N GLU A 44 -5.20 -4.02 -1.98
CA GLU A 44 -5.71 -4.11 -3.35
C GLU A 44 -7.13 -3.54 -3.47
N GLY A 45 -8.01 -3.86 -2.53
CA GLY A 45 -9.36 -3.28 -2.48
C GLY A 45 -9.33 -1.74 -2.43
N ALA A 46 -8.47 -1.17 -1.59
CA ALA A 46 -8.30 0.28 -1.52
C ALA A 46 -7.68 0.88 -2.80
N TYR A 47 -6.73 0.20 -3.44
CA TYR A 47 -6.14 0.63 -4.71
C TYR A 47 -7.15 0.67 -5.86
N ILE A 48 -8.09 -0.28 -5.91
CA ILE A 48 -9.16 -0.28 -6.92
C ILE A 48 -10.02 0.98 -6.79
N GLU A 49 -10.44 1.34 -5.58
CA GLU A 49 -11.23 2.55 -5.34
C GLU A 49 -10.45 3.82 -5.72
N VAL A 50 -9.18 3.90 -5.34
CA VAL A 50 -8.31 5.01 -5.71
C VAL A 50 -8.13 5.12 -7.22
N SER A 51 -7.99 4.00 -7.93
CA SER A 51 -7.89 3.96 -9.39
C SER A 51 -9.14 4.49 -10.08
N ASN A 52 -10.32 4.13 -9.56
CA ASN A 52 -11.60 4.64 -10.06
C ASN A 52 -11.71 6.16 -9.87
N MET A 53 -11.33 6.67 -8.70
CA MET A 53 -11.31 8.11 -8.42
C MET A 53 -10.31 8.86 -9.31
N LEU A 54 -9.11 8.31 -9.54
CA LEU A 54 -8.12 8.90 -10.44
C LEU A 54 -8.63 8.97 -11.88
N SER A 55 -9.34 7.94 -12.34
CA SER A 55 -9.97 7.93 -13.66
C SER A 55 -11.00 9.04 -13.77
N ARG A 56 -11.84 9.22 -12.75
CA ARG A 56 -12.82 10.31 -12.70
C ARG A 56 -12.17 11.68 -12.64
N MET A 57 -11.11 11.85 -11.86
CA MET A 57 -10.34 13.10 -11.80
C MET A 57 -9.72 13.44 -13.16
N LYS A 58 -9.25 12.44 -13.90
CA LYS A 58 -8.75 12.63 -15.28
C LYS A 58 -9.84 13.11 -16.21
N GLU A 59 -11.04 12.52 -16.17
CA GLU A 59 -12.19 12.97 -16.94
C GLU A 59 -12.54 14.44 -16.66
N LEU A 60 -12.63 14.81 -15.38
CA LEU A 60 -12.90 16.19 -14.94
C LEU A 60 -11.82 17.16 -15.46
N SER A 61 -10.56 16.75 -15.42
CA SER A 61 -9.43 17.55 -15.91
C SER A 61 -9.50 17.79 -17.42
N VAL A 62 -9.84 16.75 -18.19
CA VAL A 62 -10.03 16.87 -19.65
C VAL A 62 -11.22 17.78 -19.96
N GLN A 63 -12.33 17.62 -19.23
CA GLN A 63 -13.51 18.45 -19.38
C GLN A 63 -13.20 19.93 -19.07
N ALA A 64 -12.52 20.22 -17.96
CA ALA A 64 -12.12 21.57 -17.58
C ALA A 64 -11.14 22.24 -18.56
N SER A 65 -10.37 21.44 -19.32
CA SER A 65 -9.43 21.94 -20.32
C SER A 65 -10.10 22.43 -21.60
N SER A 66 -11.38 22.05 -21.83
CA SER A 66 -12.12 22.51 -23.01
C SER A 66 -12.42 24.01 -22.91
N GLY A 67 -12.23 24.73 -24.02
CA GLY A 67 -12.51 26.16 -24.13
C GLY A 67 -14.02 26.52 -24.10
N THR A 68 -14.90 25.52 -24.10
CA THR A 68 -16.37 25.71 -24.10
C THR A 68 -16.96 25.95 -22.71
N TYR A 69 -16.20 25.70 -21.65
CA TYR A 69 -16.66 25.85 -20.27
C TYR A 69 -16.36 27.24 -19.73
N SER A 70 -17.34 27.83 -19.04
CA SER A 70 -17.19 29.09 -18.32
C SER A 70 -16.33 28.93 -17.07
N ASN A 71 -15.89 30.04 -16.48
CA ASN A 71 -15.15 30.00 -15.21
C ASN A 71 -16.01 29.44 -14.05
N THR A 72 -17.31 29.67 -14.08
CA THR A 72 -18.24 29.12 -13.10
C THR A 72 -18.35 27.61 -13.20
N ASP A 73 -18.44 27.08 -14.44
CA ASP A 73 -18.48 25.63 -14.68
C ASP A 73 -17.16 24.96 -14.25
N ARG A 74 -16.04 25.59 -14.56
CA ARG A 74 -14.70 25.11 -14.12
C ARG A 74 -14.55 25.12 -12.60
N ALA A 75 -15.14 26.09 -11.92
CA ALA A 75 -15.16 26.12 -10.45
C ALA A 75 -15.95 24.96 -9.86
N ALA A 76 -17.11 24.60 -10.49
CA ALA A 76 -17.89 23.42 -10.09
C ALA A 76 -17.12 22.12 -10.31
N LEU A 77 -16.46 21.96 -11.48
CA LEU A 77 -15.60 20.80 -11.76
C LEU A 77 -14.42 20.70 -10.78
N ASN A 78 -13.82 21.82 -10.41
CA ASN A 78 -12.73 21.88 -9.42
C ASN A 78 -13.20 21.50 -8.01
N LEU A 79 -14.45 21.80 -7.66
CA LEU A 79 -15.03 21.38 -6.37
C LEU A 79 -15.12 19.84 -6.32
N GLU A 80 -15.69 19.21 -7.36
CA GLU A 80 -15.76 17.75 -7.45
C GLU A 80 -14.35 17.12 -7.42
N PHE A 81 -13.39 17.68 -8.16
CA PHE A 81 -12.01 17.24 -8.15
C PHE A 81 -11.38 17.29 -6.74
N SER A 82 -11.61 18.37 -6.01
CA SER A 82 -11.10 18.54 -4.64
C SER A 82 -11.75 17.57 -3.65
N GLN A 83 -13.02 17.24 -3.84
CA GLN A 83 -13.72 16.23 -3.03
C GLN A 83 -13.15 14.84 -3.28
N LEU A 84 -12.92 14.45 -4.54
CA LEU A 84 -12.27 13.18 -4.88
C LEU A 84 -10.85 13.10 -4.31
N GLN A 85 -10.10 14.19 -4.37
CA GLN A 85 -8.77 14.25 -3.76
C GLN A 85 -8.82 14.06 -2.24
N SER A 86 -9.79 14.65 -1.58
CA SER A 86 -10.00 14.50 -0.13
C SER A 86 -10.40 13.07 0.23
N GLU A 87 -11.22 12.43 -0.59
CA GLU A 87 -11.64 11.05 -0.40
C GLU A 87 -10.49 10.05 -0.60
N MET A 88 -9.63 10.28 -1.59
CA MET A 88 -8.41 9.48 -1.75
C MET A 88 -7.49 9.57 -0.53
N LYS A 89 -7.34 10.77 0.05
CA LYS A 89 -6.59 10.97 1.30
C LYS A 89 -7.22 10.20 2.45
N ARG A 90 -8.55 10.23 2.55
CA ARG A 90 -9.29 9.51 3.59
C ARG A 90 -9.10 8.00 3.47
N ILE A 91 -9.18 7.44 2.25
CA ILE A 91 -8.94 6.02 2.02
C ILE A 91 -7.49 5.65 2.39
N ALA A 92 -6.52 6.43 1.95
CA ALA A 92 -5.11 6.17 2.25
C ALA A 92 -4.81 6.20 3.76
N GLY A 93 -5.45 7.13 4.50
CA GLY A 93 -5.25 7.26 5.95
C GLY A 93 -6.06 6.27 6.79
N ASN A 94 -7.16 5.75 6.26
CA ASN A 94 -8.07 4.89 7.02
C ASN A 94 -7.98 3.40 6.66
N THR A 95 -7.24 3.05 5.61
CA THR A 95 -7.03 1.64 5.27
C THR A 95 -6.07 1.02 6.27
N GLN A 96 -6.61 0.16 7.13
CA GLN A 96 -5.89 -0.46 8.24
C GLN A 96 -5.89 -1.98 8.15
N TRP A 97 -4.81 -2.57 8.63
CA TRP A 97 -4.65 -4.00 8.90
C TRP A 97 -4.19 -4.18 10.34
N ASN A 98 -4.91 -4.99 11.11
CA ASN A 98 -4.58 -5.28 12.51
C ASN A 98 -4.22 -4.02 13.35
N GLY A 99 -4.95 -2.91 13.13
CA GLY A 99 -4.81 -1.65 13.89
C GLY A 99 -3.69 -0.71 13.44
N PHE A 100 -2.96 -1.00 12.37
CA PHE A 100 -2.00 -0.08 11.77
C PHE A 100 -2.35 0.25 10.32
N ASN A 101 -2.07 1.48 9.90
CA ASN A 101 -2.31 1.95 8.54
C ASN A 101 -1.31 1.30 7.58
N ILE A 102 -1.78 0.92 6.39
CA ILE A 102 -0.95 0.23 5.40
C ILE A 102 -0.63 1.08 4.16
N LEU A 103 -1.37 2.17 3.92
CA LEU A 103 -1.25 3.01 2.72
C LEU A 103 -0.78 4.45 3.00
N ASP A 104 -0.44 4.77 4.24
CA ASP A 104 0.07 6.09 4.65
C ASP A 104 1.61 6.22 4.52
N GLY A 105 2.29 5.13 4.17
CA GLY A 105 3.74 5.05 4.07
C GLY A 105 4.44 4.66 5.37
N ALA A 106 3.68 4.29 6.40
CA ALA A 106 4.19 3.83 7.69
C ALA A 106 3.92 2.34 7.93
N ALA A 107 3.46 1.59 6.91
CA ALA A 107 3.28 0.15 7.00
C ALA A 107 4.58 -0.51 7.49
N GLY A 108 4.52 -1.26 8.57
CA GLY A 108 5.71 -1.84 9.20
C GLY A 108 6.53 -0.89 10.09
N GLY A 109 6.01 0.31 10.39
CA GLY A 109 6.60 1.27 11.34
C GLY A 109 7.28 2.47 10.70
N THR A 110 8.33 2.32 9.91
CA THR A 110 9.09 3.46 9.34
C THR A 110 9.44 3.36 7.87
N SER A 111 9.25 2.19 7.23
CA SER A 111 9.79 1.94 5.89
C SER A 111 8.77 1.52 4.83
N ALA A 112 7.49 1.59 5.11
CA ALA A 112 6.42 1.12 4.21
C ALA A 112 6.55 -0.37 3.78
N THR A 113 7.46 -1.11 4.41
CA THR A 113 7.75 -2.52 4.10
C THR A 113 7.45 -3.39 5.30
N VAL A 114 6.63 -4.41 5.09
CA VAL A 114 6.31 -5.43 6.09
C VAL A 114 7.00 -6.73 5.70
N ASN A 115 7.77 -7.28 6.63
CA ASN A 115 8.45 -8.55 6.44
C ASN A 115 7.67 -9.69 7.11
N TYR A 116 7.38 -10.72 6.35
CA TYR A 116 6.69 -11.93 6.83
C TYR A 116 7.70 -13.08 6.89
N GLN A 117 7.79 -13.73 8.06
CA GLN A 117 8.58 -14.94 8.21
C GLN A 117 7.82 -16.11 7.57
N VAL A 118 8.29 -16.58 6.42
CA VAL A 118 7.64 -17.62 5.60
C VAL A 118 8.39 -18.96 5.63
N GLY A 119 9.34 -19.11 6.53
CA GLY A 119 10.07 -20.36 6.72
C GLY A 119 10.49 -20.57 8.16
N ALA A 120 10.87 -21.82 8.50
CA ALA A 120 11.29 -22.21 9.84
C ALA A 120 12.71 -21.71 10.22
N GLY A 121 13.52 -21.28 9.21
CA GLY A 121 14.89 -20.80 9.42
C GLY A 121 14.97 -19.27 9.53
N SER A 122 16.01 -18.78 10.21
CA SER A 122 16.29 -17.35 10.30
C SER A 122 16.54 -16.75 8.90
N GLY A 123 15.97 -15.57 8.63
CA GLY A 123 16.12 -14.85 7.36
C GLY A 123 15.25 -15.34 6.20
N GLN A 124 14.42 -16.35 6.41
CA GLN A 124 13.45 -16.81 5.40
C GLN A 124 12.21 -15.93 5.42
N THR A 125 12.37 -14.68 5.00
CA THR A 125 11.31 -13.66 5.00
C THR A 125 10.89 -13.28 3.59
N MET A 126 9.61 -12.94 3.45
CA MET A 126 9.04 -12.29 2.28
C MET A 126 8.70 -10.84 2.66
N ALA A 127 9.10 -9.90 1.83
CA ALA A 127 8.83 -8.48 2.03
C ALA A 127 7.68 -8.02 1.14
N ALA A 128 6.70 -7.35 1.70
CA ALA A 128 5.68 -6.61 0.97
C ALA A 128 5.87 -5.11 1.22
N THR A 129 5.99 -4.33 0.15
CA THR A 129 6.17 -2.87 0.24
C THR A 129 4.88 -2.17 -0.20
N PHE A 130 4.34 -1.35 0.68
CA PHE A 130 3.13 -0.55 0.46
C PHE A 130 3.53 0.91 0.28
N ASN A 131 3.55 1.37 -0.97
CA ASN A 131 3.90 2.75 -1.26
C ASN A 131 2.82 3.71 -0.76
N THR A 132 3.25 4.88 -0.28
CA THR A 132 2.37 5.96 0.16
C THR A 132 1.53 6.48 -1.00
N LEU A 133 0.22 6.31 -0.96
CA LEU A 133 -0.69 6.92 -1.93
C LEU A 133 -0.76 8.45 -1.78
N TYR A 134 -0.67 8.94 -0.56
CA TYR A 134 -0.84 10.35 -0.23
C TYR A 134 0.34 11.23 -0.66
N LYS A 135 1.57 10.78 -0.49
CA LYS A 135 2.77 11.56 -0.81
C LYS A 135 2.89 11.88 -2.30
N ASN A 136 2.49 10.93 -3.14
CA ASN A 136 2.51 11.10 -4.60
C ASN A 136 1.43 12.09 -5.08
N VAL A 137 0.27 12.16 -4.42
CA VAL A 137 -0.80 13.12 -4.75
C VAL A 137 -0.40 14.54 -4.36
N ALA A 138 0.23 14.75 -3.20
CA ALA A 138 0.73 16.07 -2.78
C ALA A 138 1.85 16.57 -3.71
N THR A 139 2.75 15.70 -4.16
CA THR A 139 3.85 16.07 -5.06
C THR A 139 3.34 16.39 -6.47
N SER A 140 2.32 15.68 -6.96
CA SER A 140 1.73 15.97 -8.27
C SER A 140 0.96 17.30 -8.29
N THR A 141 0.34 17.69 -7.19
CA THR A 141 -0.33 19.00 -7.06
C THR A 141 0.68 20.15 -7.08
N ALA A 142 1.80 20.01 -6.38
CA ALA A 142 2.88 21.00 -6.40
C ALA A 142 3.52 21.15 -7.80
N THR A 143 3.62 20.03 -8.55
CA THR A 143 4.14 20.05 -9.92
C THR A 143 3.14 20.69 -10.89
N ALA A 144 1.83 20.50 -10.70
CA ALA A 144 0.79 21.16 -11.51
C ALA A 144 0.75 22.68 -11.27
N GLU A 145 0.87 23.14 -10.03
CA GLU A 145 0.96 24.58 -9.72
C GLU A 145 2.25 25.20 -10.27
N SER A 146 3.39 24.51 -10.18
CA SER A 146 4.65 25.01 -10.74
C SER A 146 4.63 25.06 -12.26
N VAL A 147 3.96 24.14 -12.93
CA VAL A 147 3.79 24.17 -14.40
C VAL A 147 2.85 25.30 -14.84
N VAL A 148 1.80 25.60 -14.07
CA VAL A 148 0.91 26.73 -14.36
C VAL A 148 1.62 28.06 -14.13
N ALA A 149 2.37 28.20 -13.04
CA ALA A 149 3.16 29.42 -12.74
C ALA A 149 4.25 29.68 -13.79
N ASN A 150 4.89 28.63 -14.29
CA ASN A 150 5.92 28.74 -15.33
C ASN A 150 5.35 29.09 -16.72
N LYS A 151 4.12 28.63 -17.04
CA LYS A 151 3.41 29.03 -18.26
C LYS A 151 2.98 30.50 -18.25
N THR A 152 2.66 31.05 -17.09
CA THR A 152 2.29 32.45 -16.93
C THR A 152 3.50 33.37 -17.08
N LYS A 153 4.69 32.95 -16.61
CA LYS A 153 5.95 33.69 -16.80
C LYS A 153 6.44 33.70 -18.27
N SER A 154 6.24 32.60 -18.99
CA SER A 154 6.65 32.49 -20.40
C SER A 154 5.78 33.30 -21.37
N ARG A 155 4.66 33.86 -20.90
CA ARG A 155 3.72 34.64 -21.74
C ARG A 155 3.90 36.15 -21.65
N VAL A 156 4.82 36.62 -20.81
CA VAL A 156 5.08 38.05 -20.56
C VAL A 156 6.26 38.60 -21.39
N ASP A 157 7.04 37.73 -22.05
CA ASP A 157 8.25 38.14 -22.80
C ASP A 157 8.05 38.14 -24.33
N ILE A 158 6.87 38.53 -24.82
CA ILE A 158 6.67 38.90 -26.23
C ILE A 158 5.98 40.26 -26.28
N SER A 159 6.74 41.30 -26.02
CA SER A 159 6.40 42.67 -26.43
C SER A 159 7.70 43.39 -26.81
#